data_a84af0cd1a4009b8f23c3e8bdddff8b8
#
_entry.id   a84af0cd1a4009b8f23c3e8bdddff8b8
#
_cell.length_a   1.000
_cell.length_b   1.000
_cell.length_c   1.000
_cell.angle_alpha   90.00
_cell.angle_beta   90.00
_cell.angle_gamma   90.00
#
_symmetry.space_group_name_H-M   'P 1'
#
loop_
_entity.id
_entity.type
_entity.pdbx_description
1 polymer ?
#
loop_
_entity_poly.entity_id
_entity_poly.type
_entity_poly.pdbx_seq_one_letter_code
_entity_poly.pdbx_strand_id
1 'polypeptide(L)'
;VMTSGNLSEEPIETDDALAWEHLDAAGIADALLGNDRAILSRYDDSVVRVVDGAVMPVRRARGYAPQPLSLPALDDTTPCVLACGPQQKATIALTREDADGHAACFVSQHIGDIENGATFDAWSAARTRLESLFDLAPAALACDMHPSYLSSQWAREQAREHNLPLIEVQHHHAHIASVMAEAIA
;
A
#
# COMPACT_ATOMS: atom_id res chain seq x y z
N VAL A 1 15.99 23.20 -1.98
CA VAL A 1 15.08 22.20 -2.54
C VAL A 1 14.63 21.32 -1.40
N MET A 2 13.33 21.09 -1.30
CA MET A 2 12.78 20.13 -0.31
C MET A 2 12.28 18.90 -1.08
N THR A 3 12.79 17.73 -0.71
CA THR A 3 12.45 16.46 -1.33
C THR A 3 12.54 15.34 -0.30
N SER A 4 12.12 14.14 -0.65
CA SER A 4 12.24 12.94 0.21
C SER A 4 13.71 12.57 0.42
N GLY A 5 14.03 12.04 1.61
CA GLY A 5 15.37 11.56 1.95
C GLY A 5 15.54 10.09 1.56
N ASN A 6 15.93 9.85 0.31
CA ASN A 6 16.18 8.50 -0.23
C ASN A 6 17.09 8.58 -1.46
N LEU A 7 17.73 7.47 -1.79
CA LEU A 7 18.35 7.29 -3.10
C LEU A 7 17.29 7.10 -4.19
N SER A 8 17.67 7.35 -5.45
CA SER A 8 16.74 7.18 -6.58
C SER A 8 16.24 5.73 -6.64
N GLU A 9 14.95 5.54 -6.89
CA GLU A 9 14.26 4.25 -6.98
C GLU A 9 14.28 3.43 -5.66
N GLU A 10 14.63 4.06 -4.54
CA GLU A 10 14.61 3.42 -3.22
C GLU A 10 13.54 4.03 -2.31
N PRO A 11 13.06 3.28 -1.30
CA PRO A 11 12.11 3.80 -0.33
C PRO A 11 12.71 4.92 0.52
N ILE A 12 11.87 5.86 0.99
CA ILE A 12 12.27 6.90 1.95
C ILE A 12 12.89 6.24 3.18
N GLU A 13 14.04 6.78 3.63
CA GLU A 13 14.71 6.32 4.82
C GLU A 13 13.88 6.58 6.08
N THR A 14 13.95 5.64 7.01
CA THR A 14 13.24 5.71 8.30
C THR A 14 14.14 5.44 9.49
N ASP A 15 15.39 5.11 9.25
CA ASP A 15 16.43 4.91 10.26
C ASP A 15 17.51 5.98 10.09
N ASP A 16 17.84 6.70 11.17
CA ASP A 16 18.79 7.80 11.13
C ASP A 16 20.21 7.35 10.75
N ALA A 17 20.62 6.15 11.17
CA ALA A 17 21.95 5.64 10.85
C ALA A 17 22.07 5.24 9.37
N LEU A 18 21.04 4.58 8.83
CA LEU A 18 20.97 4.25 7.40
C LEU A 18 20.83 5.51 6.55
N ALA A 19 20.02 6.47 6.98
CA ALA A 19 19.88 7.74 6.28
C ALA A 19 21.22 8.48 6.19
N TRP A 20 22.01 8.51 7.26
CA TRP A 20 23.34 9.09 7.25
C TRP A 20 24.29 8.32 6.34
N GLU A 21 24.34 7.00 6.49
CA GLU A 21 25.21 6.13 5.67
C GLU A 21 24.95 6.32 4.16
N HIS A 22 23.68 6.29 3.75
CA HIS A 22 23.33 6.38 2.34
C HIS A 22 23.48 7.79 1.76
N LEU A 23 23.08 8.83 2.49
CA LEU A 23 23.06 10.19 1.96
C LEU A 23 24.42 10.90 2.10
N ASP A 24 25.19 10.62 3.16
CA ASP A 24 26.56 11.12 3.32
C ASP A 24 27.49 10.42 2.32
N ALA A 25 27.44 9.10 2.22
CA ALA A 25 28.26 8.33 1.26
C ALA A 25 28.00 8.75 -0.19
N ALA A 26 26.77 9.13 -0.52
CA ALA A 26 26.41 9.65 -1.84
C ALA A 26 26.78 11.14 -2.05
N GLY A 27 27.30 11.83 -1.02
CA GLY A 27 27.62 13.24 -1.07
C GLY A 27 26.40 14.15 -1.27
N ILE A 28 25.22 13.70 -0.82
CA ILE A 28 23.94 14.41 -1.00
C ILE A 28 23.65 15.32 0.20
N ALA A 29 24.04 14.91 1.41
CA ALA A 29 23.76 15.62 2.64
C ALA A 29 25.05 15.98 3.39
N ASP A 30 25.15 17.22 3.87
CA ASP A 30 26.25 17.69 4.72
C ASP A 30 25.94 17.58 6.22
N ALA A 31 24.67 17.41 6.58
CA ALA A 31 24.21 17.28 7.95
C ALA A 31 22.86 16.57 8.03
N LEU A 32 22.63 15.87 9.13
CA LEU A 32 21.37 15.22 9.48
C LEU A 32 20.80 15.85 10.76
N LEU A 33 19.53 16.24 10.70
CA LEU A 33 18.77 16.58 11.91
C LEU A 33 17.89 15.37 12.26
N GLY A 34 18.34 14.56 13.20
CA GLY A 34 17.66 13.36 13.66
C GLY A 34 16.64 13.64 14.78
N ASN A 35 15.91 12.60 15.18
CA ASN A 35 14.92 12.59 16.24
C ASN A 35 15.05 11.28 17.03
N ASP A 36 14.89 11.34 18.33
CA ASP A 36 14.91 10.16 19.21
C ASP A 36 13.63 9.30 19.13
N ARG A 37 12.65 9.73 18.35
CA ARG A 37 11.40 9.00 18.11
C ARG A 37 11.49 8.19 16.82
N ALA A 38 11.37 6.86 16.95
CA ALA A 38 11.40 5.96 15.81
C ALA A 38 10.28 6.26 14.79
N ILE A 39 10.63 6.21 13.51
CA ILE A 39 9.66 6.28 12.40
C ILE A 39 9.14 4.87 12.16
N LEU A 40 7.89 4.62 12.53
CA LEU A 40 7.29 3.30 12.44
C LEU A 40 6.80 2.94 11.05
N SER A 41 6.57 3.90 10.19
CA SER A 41 6.00 3.67 8.85
C SER A 41 6.52 4.69 7.86
N ARG A 42 6.86 4.21 6.68
CA ARG A 42 7.16 5.07 5.53
C ARG A 42 5.87 5.68 5.01
N TYR A 43 5.85 6.99 4.88
CA TYR A 43 4.73 7.72 4.27
C TYR A 43 5.27 8.81 3.35
N ASP A 44 4.91 8.70 2.08
CA ASP A 44 5.02 9.78 1.12
C ASP A 44 4.02 10.90 1.41
N ASP A 45 4.18 12.02 0.73
CA ASP A 45 3.16 13.04 0.69
C ASP A 45 2.00 12.63 -0.23
N SER A 46 0.79 12.92 0.21
CA SER A 46 -0.39 12.76 -0.63
C SER A 46 -0.38 13.82 -1.74
N VAL A 47 -0.90 13.43 -2.89
CA VAL A 47 -1.14 14.34 -4.01
C VAL A 47 -2.63 14.43 -4.25
N VAL A 48 -3.18 15.64 -4.20
CA VAL A 48 -4.61 15.88 -4.40
C VAL A 48 -4.85 16.90 -5.50
N ARG A 49 -6.02 16.85 -6.09
CA ARG A 49 -6.54 17.87 -7.01
C ARG A 49 -7.86 18.39 -6.45
N VAL A 50 -8.16 19.64 -6.73
CA VAL A 50 -9.50 20.19 -6.48
C VAL A 50 -10.25 20.20 -7.80
N VAL A 51 -11.36 19.48 -7.87
CA VAL A 51 -12.23 19.37 -9.04
C VAL A 51 -13.64 19.73 -8.60
N ASP A 52 -14.23 20.73 -9.19
CA ASP A 52 -15.58 21.24 -8.86
C ASP A 52 -15.80 21.51 -7.35
N GLY A 53 -14.73 22.01 -6.68
CA GLY A 53 -14.77 22.33 -5.25
C GLY A 53 -14.57 21.13 -4.31
N ALA A 54 -14.46 19.91 -4.83
CA ALA A 54 -14.18 18.69 -4.07
C ALA A 54 -12.70 18.28 -4.18
N VAL A 55 -12.16 17.73 -3.09
CA VAL A 55 -10.79 17.19 -3.07
C VAL A 55 -10.83 15.78 -3.66
N MET A 56 -10.04 15.57 -4.70
CA MET A 56 -9.84 14.27 -5.34
C MET A 56 -8.40 13.79 -5.12
N PRO A 57 -8.16 12.71 -4.38
CA PRO A 57 -6.84 12.13 -4.20
C PRO A 57 -6.31 11.54 -5.50
N VAL A 58 -5.09 11.93 -5.89
CA VAL A 58 -4.33 11.31 -6.99
C VAL A 58 -3.36 10.26 -6.44
N ARG A 59 -2.78 10.56 -5.25
CA ARG A 59 -1.96 9.65 -4.46
C ARG A 59 -2.46 9.70 -3.02
N ARG A 60 -2.84 8.55 -2.47
CA ARG A 60 -3.23 8.44 -1.06
C ARG A 60 -2.00 8.05 -0.23
N ALA A 61 -1.60 8.93 0.68
CA ALA A 61 -0.52 8.70 1.62
C ALA A 61 -0.79 9.48 2.91
N ARG A 62 0.10 10.34 3.35
CA ARG A 62 -0.01 11.11 4.60
C ARG A 62 -1.33 11.87 4.66
N GLY A 63 -2.09 11.65 5.74
CA GLY A 63 -3.37 12.29 6.00
C GLY A 63 -4.60 11.63 5.34
N TYR A 64 -4.40 10.72 4.37
CA TYR A 64 -5.48 10.02 3.67
C TYR A 64 -5.45 8.50 3.83
N ALA A 65 -4.28 7.90 3.95
CA ALA A 65 -4.14 6.49 4.25
C ALA A 65 -3.90 6.29 5.76
N PRO A 66 -4.44 5.24 6.36
CA PRO A 66 -5.30 4.21 5.82
C PRO A 66 -6.80 4.46 6.12
N GLN A 67 -7.31 5.67 5.91
CA GLN A 67 -8.74 5.94 6.10
C GLN A 67 -9.57 4.97 5.26
N PRO A 68 -10.62 4.36 5.86
CA PRO A 68 -11.44 3.39 5.16
C PRO A 68 -12.20 4.02 4.00
N LEU A 69 -12.36 3.24 2.94
CA LEU A 69 -13.31 3.49 1.86
C LEU A 69 -14.51 2.57 2.10
N SER A 70 -15.72 3.12 2.04
CA SER A 70 -16.92 2.31 2.02
C SER A 70 -17.02 1.60 0.68
N LEU A 71 -17.26 0.30 0.69
CA LEU A 71 -17.58 -0.46 -0.51
C LEU A 71 -19.09 -0.74 -0.53
N PRO A 72 -19.67 -1.02 -1.71
CA PRO A 72 -21.02 -1.56 -1.78
C PRO A 72 -21.15 -2.77 -0.87
N ALA A 73 -22.34 -2.98 -0.30
CA ALA A 73 -22.60 -4.14 0.54
C ALA A 73 -22.15 -5.41 -0.17
N LEU A 74 -21.20 -6.11 0.43
CA LEU A 74 -20.82 -7.46 0.05
C LEU A 74 -21.83 -8.40 0.73
N ASP A 75 -22.02 -9.61 0.21
CA ASP A 75 -22.84 -10.55 0.93
C ASP A 75 -22.12 -11.00 2.22
N ASP A 76 -22.88 -11.43 3.22
CA ASP A 76 -22.43 -11.80 4.57
C ASP A 76 -21.35 -12.93 4.58
N THR A 77 -21.04 -13.48 3.43
CA THR A 77 -20.07 -14.56 3.25
C THR A 77 -18.71 -14.08 2.70
N THR A 78 -18.57 -12.79 2.40
CA THR A 78 -17.34 -12.28 1.80
C THR A 78 -16.21 -12.27 2.84
N PRO A 79 -15.14 -13.05 2.62
CA PRO A 79 -14.05 -13.14 3.59
C PRO A 79 -13.24 -11.83 3.62
N CYS A 80 -12.42 -11.66 4.66
CA CYS A 80 -11.37 -10.66 4.66
C CYS A 80 -10.39 -10.94 3.50
N VAL A 81 -10.30 -10.03 2.54
CA VAL A 81 -9.44 -10.14 1.36
C VAL A 81 -8.27 -9.19 1.48
N LEU A 82 -7.07 -9.71 1.26
CA LEU A 82 -5.87 -8.91 1.02
C LEU A 82 -5.64 -8.79 -0.48
N ALA A 83 -5.76 -7.58 -1.02
CA ALA A 83 -5.37 -7.27 -2.39
C ALA A 83 -3.94 -6.74 -2.42
N CYS A 84 -3.06 -7.47 -3.13
CA CYS A 84 -1.62 -7.26 -3.11
C CYS A 84 -1.14 -6.09 -3.98
N GLY A 85 -2.03 -5.52 -4.80
CA GLY A 85 -1.72 -4.40 -5.69
C GLY A 85 -0.84 -4.79 -6.89
N PRO A 86 -0.63 -3.84 -7.80
CA PRO A 86 0.25 -4.01 -8.95
C PRO A 86 1.72 -3.81 -8.56
N GLN A 87 2.63 -3.97 -9.53
CA GLN A 87 4.06 -3.69 -9.31
C GLN A 87 4.37 -2.20 -9.31
N GLN A 88 3.73 -1.43 -10.18
CA GLN A 88 3.95 0.01 -10.29
C GLN A 88 2.95 0.78 -9.43
N LYS A 89 3.42 1.84 -8.75
CA LYS A 89 2.61 2.69 -7.87
C LYS A 89 1.80 1.87 -6.86
N ALA A 90 2.47 0.86 -6.31
CA ALA A 90 1.85 -0.15 -5.48
C ALA A 90 1.17 0.45 -4.25
N THR A 91 -0.01 -0.06 -4.00
CA THR A 91 -0.74 0.04 -2.74
C THR A 91 -1.27 -1.35 -2.39
N ILE A 92 -1.59 -1.56 -1.14
CA ILE A 92 -2.20 -2.78 -0.64
C ILE A 92 -3.59 -2.41 -0.15
N ALA A 93 -4.56 -3.27 -0.33
CA ALA A 93 -5.88 -3.08 0.25
C ALA A 93 -6.30 -4.29 1.08
N LEU A 94 -6.95 -4.02 2.21
CA LEU A 94 -7.46 -5.03 3.12
C LEU A 94 -8.94 -4.75 3.37
N THR A 95 -9.79 -5.73 3.18
CA THR A 95 -11.23 -5.59 3.39
C THR A 95 -11.67 -6.13 4.74
N ARG A 96 -12.68 -5.50 5.31
CA ARG A 96 -13.38 -5.96 6.50
C ARG A 96 -14.86 -5.62 6.40
N GLU A 97 -15.72 -6.51 6.84
CA GLU A 97 -17.10 -6.15 7.14
C GLU A 97 -17.17 -5.31 8.42
N ASP A 98 -17.92 -4.23 8.41
CA ASP A 98 -18.20 -3.44 9.60
C ASP A 98 -19.40 -4.00 10.37
N ALA A 99 -19.70 -3.40 11.54
CA ALA A 99 -20.77 -3.88 12.41
C ALA A 99 -22.17 -3.75 11.81
N ASP A 100 -22.32 -2.97 10.75
CA ASP A 100 -23.60 -2.70 10.08
C ASP A 100 -23.76 -3.54 8.79
N GLY A 101 -22.83 -4.45 8.51
CA GLY A 101 -22.83 -5.30 7.31
C GLY A 101 -22.32 -4.59 6.05
N HIS A 102 -21.68 -3.43 6.18
CA HIS A 102 -21.03 -2.77 5.06
C HIS A 102 -19.57 -3.22 4.96
N ALA A 103 -19.06 -3.28 3.75
CA ALA A 103 -17.65 -3.55 3.55
C ALA A 103 -16.83 -2.26 3.67
N ALA A 104 -15.82 -2.29 4.52
CA ALA A 104 -14.78 -1.29 4.59
C ALA A 104 -13.51 -1.79 3.90
N CYS A 105 -12.91 -0.95 3.06
CA CYS A 105 -11.63 -1.21 2.41
C CYS A 105 -10.57 -0.25 2.96
N PHE A 106 -9.53 -0.80 3.56
CA PHE A 106 -8.39 -0.05 4.06
C PHE A 106 -7.27 -0.11 3.04
N VAL A 107 -7.03 1.00 2.36
CA VAL A 107 -5.94 1.11 1.38
C VAL A 107 -4.70 1.64 2.07
N SER A 108 -3.57 0.98 1.89
CA SER A 108 -2.28 1.45 2.41
C SER A 108 -1.88 2.79 1.82
N GLN A 109 -0.87 3.42 2.40
CA GLN A 109 -0.16 4.50 1.74
C GLN A 109 0.43 4.03 0.41
N HIS A 110 0.69 4.97 -0.48
CA HIS A 110 1.50 4.73 -1.67
C HIS A 110 2.88 4.18 -1.27
N ILE A 111 3.26 3.05 -1.85
CA ILE A 111 4.53 2.36 -1.56
C ILE A 111 5.55 2.68 -2.66
N GLY A 112 5.10 2.80 -3.89
CA GLY A 112 5.95 3.04 -5.06
C GLY A 112 6.09 1.81 -5.94
N ASP A 113 7.11 1.80 -6.77
CA ASP A 113 7.32 0.74 -7.75
C ASP A 113 8.16 -0.39 -7.13
N ILE A 114 7.63 -1.63 -7.16
CA ILE A 114 8.25 -2.81 -6.54
C ILE A 114 9.22 -3.43 -7.56
N GLU A 115 10.38 -2.81 -7.75
CA GLU A 115 11.33 -3.21 -8.81
C GLU A 115 12.60 -3.88 -8.25
N ASN A 116 12.83 -3.80 -6.94
CA ASN A 116 14.01 -4.35 -6.29
C ASN A 116 13.68 -4.92 -4.90
N GLY A 117 14.68 -5.52 -4.25
CA GLY A 117 14.52 -6.13 -2.92
C GLY A 117 14.09 -5.13 -1.86
N ALA A 118 14.67 -3.93 -1.83
CA ALA A 118 14.36 -2.91 -0.81
C ALA A 118 12.92 -2.41 -0.92
N THR A 119 12.41 -2.21 -2.14
CA THR A 119 11.01 -1.83 -2.37
C THR A 119 10.04 -2.97 -2.07
N PHE A 120 10.43 -4.22 -2.32
CA PHE A 120 9.65 -5.39 -1.94
C PHE A 120 9.59 -5.56 -0.40
N ASP A 121 10.68 -5.33 0.30
CA ASP A 121 10.73 -5.35 1.76
C ASP A 121 9.84 -4.24 2.35
N ALA A 122 9.87 -3.05 1.75
CA ALA A 122 8.98 -1.94 2.14
C ALA A 122 7.49 -2.29 1.93
N TRP A 123 7.16 -2.94 0.81
CA TRP A 123 5.83 -3.46 0.54
C TRP A 123 5.41 -4.52 1.57
N SER A 124 6.29 -5.47 1.87
CA SER A 124 6.02 -6.52 2.87
C SER A 124 5.81 -5.94 4.28
N ALA A 125 6.62 -4.96 4.67
CA ALA A 125 6.47 -4.26 5.94
C ALA A 125 5.14 -3.47 6.00
N ALA A 126 4.75 -2.81 4.91
CA ALA A 126 3.47 -2.08 4.83
C ALA A 126 2.28 -3.02 4.97
N ARG A 127 2.34 -4.22 4.34
CA ARG A 127 1.33 -5.27 4.47
C ARG A 127 1.19 -5.74 5.92
N THR A 128 2.29 -6.16 6.53
CA THR A 128 2.28 -6.63 7.93
C THR A 128 1.74 -5.58 8.88
N ARG A 129 2.09 -4.32 8.64
CA ARG A 129 1.59 -3.20 9.44
C ARG A 129 0.10 -2.98 9.26
N LEU A 130 -0.42 -3.05 8.05
CA LEU A 130 -1.85 -2.89 7.77
C LEU A 130 -2.66 -3.98 8.47
N GLU A 131 -2.22 -5.24 8.37
CA GLU A 131 -2.83 -6.38 9.08
C GLU A 131 -2.82 -6.17 10.60
N SER A 132 -1.68 -5.77 11.16
CA SER A 132 -1.55 -5.53 12.61
C SER A 132 -2.37 -4.33 13.09
N LEU A 133 -2.45 -3.25 12.30
CA LEU A 133 -3.16 -2.03 12.68
C LEU A 133 -4.66 -2.27 12.85
N PHE A 134 -5.23 -3.13 12.03
CA PHE A 134 -6.66 -3.44 12.05
C PHE A 134 -7.00 -4.77 12.72
N ASP A 135 -5.98 -5.49 13.21
CA ASP A 135 -6.11 -6.83 13.79
C ASP A 135 -6.86 -7.79 12.83
N LEU A 136 -6.42 -7.81 11.58
CA LEU A 136 -7.06 -8.59 10.52
C LEU A 136 -6.09 -9.63 9.96
N ALA A 137 -6.59 -10.85 9.81
CA ALA A 137 -5.92 -11.92 9.10
C ALA A 137 -6.67 -12.20 7.79
N PRO A 138 -6.02 -12.06 6.62
CA PRO A 138 -6.67 -12.36 5.35
C PRO A 138 -7.11 -13.82 5.26
N ALA A 139 -8.34 -14.05 4.83
CA ALA A 139 -8.88 -15.37 4.54
C ALA A 139 -8.90 -15.67 3.02
N ALA A 140 -8.58 -14.68 2.19
CA ALA A 140 -8.36 -14.81 0.76
C ALA A 140 -7.36 -13.76 0.27
N LEU A 141 -6.71 -14.04 -0.85
CA LEU A 141 -5.76 -13.13 -1.51
C LEU A 141 -6.29 -12.72 -2.88
N ALA A 142 -6.01 -11.47 -3.27
CA ALA A 142 -6.24 -11.00 -4.62
C ALA A 142 -4.95 -10.40 -5.21
N CYS A 143 -4.64 -10.69 -6.46
CA CYS A 143 -3.45 -10.17 -7.13
C CYS A 143 -3.69 -9.90 -8.61
N ASP A 144 -2.77 -9.18 -9.22
CA ASP A 144 -2.73 -9.00 -10.67
C ASP A 144 -2.39 -10.32 -11.37
N MET A 145 -3.00 -10.56 -12.53
CA MET A 145 -2.69 -11.74 -13.36
C MET A 145 -1.29 -11.70 -13.97
N HIS A 146 -0.58 -10.57 -13.89
CA HIS A 146 0.75 -10.45 -14.49
C HIS A 146 1.73 -11.44 -13.83
N PRO A 147 2.42 -12.30 -14.62
CA PRO A 147 3.20 -13.40 -14.07
C PRO A 147 4.48 -12.96 -13.35
N SER A 148 5.03 -11.81 -13.73
CA SER A 148 6.34 -11.34 -13.25
C SER A 148 6.26 -10.31 -12.11
N TYR A 149 5.07 -9.87 -11.71
CA TYR A 149 4.95 -8.94 -10.59
C TYR A 149 5.32 -9.63 -9.28
N LEU A 150 6.23 -9.03 -8.52
CA LEU A 150 6.70 -9.58 -7.24
C LEU A 150 5.55 -9.74 -6.24
N SER A 151 4.63 -8.79 -6.18
CA SER A 151 3.42 -8.87 -5.36
C SER A 151 2.52 -10.05 -5.75
N SER A 152 2.38 -10.31 -7.05
CA SER A 152 1.58 -11.44 -7.57
C SER A 152 2.26 -12.79 -7.33
N GLN A 153 3.59 -12.86 -7.47
CA GLN A 153 4.36 -14.06 -7.17
C GLN A 153 4.24 -14.43 -5.70
N TRP A 154 4.40 -13.45 -4.82
CA TRP A 154 4.21 -13.61 -3.39
C TRP A 154 2.79 -14.11 -3.05
N ALA A 155 1.75 -13.50 -3.64
CA ALA A 155 0.36 -13.90 -3.41
C ALA A 155 0.10 -15.35 -3.82
N ARG A 156 0.64 -15.77 -4.96
CA ARG A 156 0.52 -17.17 -5.43
C ARG A 156 1.23 -18.16 -4.52
N GLU A 157 2.39 -17.78 -3.99
CA GLU A 157 3.15 -18.60 -3.05
C GLU A 157 2.39 -18.75 -1.73
N GLN A 158 1.95 -17.63 -1.13
CA GLN A 158 1.20 -17.65 0.12
C GLN A 158 -0.14 -18.39 0.00
N ALA A 159 -0.84 -18.21 -1.11
CA ALA A 159 -2.08 -18.94 -1.36
C ALA A 159 -1.88 -20.45 -1.35
N ARG A 160 -0.77 -20.94 -1.93
CA ARG A 160 -0.42 -22.37 -1.93
C ARG A 160 0.03 -22.85 -0.55
N GLU A 161 0.89 -22.11 0.11
CA GLU A 161 1.48 -22.47 1.40
C GLU A 161 0.40 -22.56 2.49
N HIS A 162 -0.52 -21.62 2.51
CA HIS A 162 -1.56 -21.50 3.54
C HIS A 162 -2.93 -22.02 3.08
N ASN A 163 -3.01 -22.60 1.87
CA ASN A 163 -4.26 -23.09 1.28
C ASN A 163 -5.38 -22.04 1.28
N LEU A 164 -5.03 -20.79 0.93
CA LEU A 164 -5.96 -19.68 0.82
C LEU A 164 -6.54 -19.58 -0.59
N PRO A 165 -7.81 -19.20 -0.74
CA PRO A 165 -8.36 -18.79 -2.02
C PRO A 165 -7.55 -17.67 -2.63
N LEU A 166 -7.26 -17.77 -3.94
CA LEU A 166 -6.56 -16.74 -4.71
C LEU A 166 -7.44 -16.23 -5.84
N ILE A 167 -7.63 -14.93 -5.89
CA ILE A 167 -8.39 -14.23 -6.92
C ILE A 167 -7.39 -13.49 -7.81
N GLU A 168 -7.25 -13.94 -9.05
CA GLU A 168 -6.39 -13.29 -10.02
C GLU A 168 -7.21 -12.35 -10.89
N VAL A 169 -6.85 -11.07 -10.93
CA VAL A 169 -7.60 -10.00 -11.57
C VAL A 169 -6.82 -9.42 -12.74
N GLN A 170 -7.47 -9.26 -13.87
CA GLN A 170 -6.91 -8.54 -15.02
C GLN A 170 -6.64 -7.08 -14.67
N HIS A 171 -5.46 -6.58 -15.01
CA HIS A 171 -5.00 -5.24 -14.68
C HIS A 171 -6.00 -4.13 -15.08
N HIS A 172 -6.47 -4.16 -16.32
CA HIS A 172 -7.45 -3.20 -16.80
C HIS A 172 -8.82 -3.33 -16.14
N HIS A 173 -9.21 -4.53 -15.70
CA HIS A 173 -10.42 -4.73 -14.90
C HIS A 173 -10.27 -4.06 -13.52
N ALA A 174 -9.12 -4.21 -12.87
CA ALA A 174 -8.85 -3.56 -11.58
C ALA A 174 -8.96 -2.03 -11.67
N HIS A 175 -8.48 -1.42 -12.76
CA HIS A 175 -8.64 0.02 -12.99
C HIS A 175 -10.10 0.46 -13.06
N ILE A 176 -10.95 -0.29 -13.76
CA ILE A 176 -12.38 0.03 -13.84
C ILE A 176 -13.06 -0.20 -12.47
N ALA A 177 -12.75 -1.29 -11.81
CA ALA A 177 -13.32 -1.61 -10.50
C ALA A 177 -12.98 -0.57 -9.43
N SER A 178 -11.77 -0.01 -9.44
CA SER A 178 -11.36 1.04 -8.50
C SER A 178 -12.17 2.33 -8.70
N VAL A 179 -12.40 2.73 -9.94
CA VAL A 179 -13.24 3.90 -10.26
C VAL A 179 -14.70 3.66 -9.85
N MET A 180 -15.22 2.46 -10.07
CA MET A 180 -16.57 2.09 -9.64
C MET A 180 -16.70 2.13 -8.11
N ALA A 181 -15.72 1.64 -7.38
CA ALA A 181 -15.73 1.66 -5.92
C ALA A 181 -15.75 3.09 -5.37
N GLU A 182 -14.94 3.99 -5.93
CA GLU A 182 -14.92 5.40 -5.51
C GLU A 182 -16.18 6.18 -5.89
N ALA A 183 -16.85 5.81 -6.99
CA ALA A 183 -18.09 6.48 -7.44
C ALA A 183 -19.32 6.09 -6.62
N ILE A 184 -19.26 4.99 -5.87
CA ILE A 184 -20.38 4.45 -5.08
C ILE A 184 -20.16 4.78 -3.57
N ALA A 185 -18.94 5.04 -3.16
CA ALA A 185 -18.55 5.47 -1.83
C ALA A 185 -18.88 6.96 -1.63
#